data_211836a6d61c33d0b0afba7faed3216d
#
_entry.id   211836a6d61c33d0b0afba7faed3216d
#
_cell.length_a   1.000
_cell.length_b   1.000
_cell.length_c   1.000
_cell.angle_alpha   90.00
_cell.angle_beta   90.00
_cell.angle_gamma   90.00
#
_symmetry.space_group_name_H-M   'P 1'
#
loop_
_entity.id
_entity.type
_entity.pdbx_description
1 polymer ?
#
loop_
_entity_poly.entity_id
_entity_poly.type
_entity_poly.pdbx_seq_one_letter_code
_entity_poly.pdbx_strand_id
1 'polypeptide(L)'
;MASVLFEHIEALHGKRQWGTFLDAGTGVNSITWVSGLSTDSWTAVTGAGGMAMSVERAVEGKKREQDRLVLGNWQDPHFLAGERFDTVLADYLLGAIDGFAPYWQDELFPRLCALTKKRLYLVGLEPYVPFDATTAAGKLVVEIGRLRDACLLLAGERTYREYPSAWVARQLDRAGFEVIETKRFPIRYGKKFVDGQMKMCRQRMATVADRKLARAMLEHVDDVERRALAHIEIDGGLSHGADYVMVAEPKKSKK
;
A
#
# COMPACT_ATOMS: atom_id res chain seq x y z
N MET A 1 12.72 -2.88 13.20
CA MET A 1 11.50 -2.79 14.05
C MET A 1 10.31 -3.02 13.14
N ALA A 2 9.34 -3.85 13.55
CA ALA A 2 8.10 -4.03 12.83
C ALA A 2 7.35 -2.69 12.75
N SER A 3 6.56 -2.50 11.69
CA SER A 3 5.67 -1.34 11.58
C SER A 3 4.57 -1.44 12.64
N VAL A 4 4.16 -0.33 13.22
CA VAL A 4 3.01 -0.28 14.16
C VAL A 4 1.75 -0.96 13.58
N LEU A 5 1.62 -0.99 12.26
CA LEU A 5 0.53 -1.67 11.55
C LEU A 5 0.65 -3.18 11.67
N PHE A 6 1.85 -3.74 11.48
CA PHE A 6 2.11 -5.17 11.62
C PHE A 6 2.02 -5.63 13.06
N GLU A 7 2.54 -4.84 14.01
CA GLU A 7 2.37 -5.11 15.45
C GLU A 7 0.89 -5.17 15.84
N HIS A 8 0.07 -4.29 15.27
CA HIS A 8 -1.38 -4.33 15.47
C HIS A 8 -2.02 -5.58 14.86
N ILE A 9 -1.61 -5.97 13.66
CA ILE A 9 -2.07 -7.22 13.02
C ILE A 9 -1.72 -8.43 13.88
N GLU A 10 -0.50 -8.50 14.42
CA GLU A 10 -0.11 -9.57 15.35
C GLU A 10 -0.96 -9.60 16.62
N ALA A 11 -1.22 -8.42 17.21
CA ALA A 11 -2.08 -8.31 18.38
C ALA A 11 -3.51 -8.80 18.11
N LEU A 12 -4.08 -8.44 16.94
CA LEU A 12 -5.41 -8.91 16.51
C LEU A 12 -5.42 -10.41 16.14
N HIS A 13 -4.33 -10.91 15.60
CA HIS A 13 -4.18 -12.34 15.30
C HIS A 13 -4.14 -13.15 16.60
N GLY A 14 -3.45 -12.66 17.62
CA GLY A 14 -3.36 -13.24 18.94
C GLY A 14 -2.70 -14.62 18.91
N LYS A 15 -3.31 -15.60 19.59
CA LYS A 15 -2.78 -16.97 19.70
C LYS A 15 -3.20 -17.89 18.55
N ARG A 16 -3.84 -17.37 17.50
CA ARG A 16 -4.24 -18.18 16.35
C ARG A 16 -3.01 -18.64 15.57
N GLN A 17 -3.14 -19.76 14.88
CA GLN A 17 -2.12 -20.18 13.92
C GLN A 17 -2.26 -19.39 12.63
N TRP A 18 -1.15 -18.88 12.09
CA TRP A 18 -1.10 -18.20 10.80
C TRP A 18 -1.45 -19.16 9.65
N GLY A 19 -1.07 -20.44 9.79
CA GLY A 19 -1.29 -21.48 8.78
C GLY A 19 -0.55 -21.17 7.47
N THR A 20 -1.17 -21.53 6.36
CA THR A 20 -0.69 -21.13 5.03
C THR A 20 -0.99 -19.64 4.81
N PHE A 21 0.05 -18.87 4.42
CA PHE A 21 -0.02 -17.41 4.35
C PHE A 21 0.15 -16.91 2.91
N LEU A 22 -0.70 -15.98 2.47
CA LEU A 22 -0.57 -15.24 1.21
C LEU A 22 -0.25 -13.77 1.48
N ASP A 23 0.91 -13.30 1.05
CA ASP A 23 1.21 -11.87 0.91
C ASP A 23 0.86 -11.44 -0.52
N ALA A 24 -0.34 -10.90 -0.70
CA ALA A 24 -0.98 -10.70 -2.00
C ALA A 24 -0.39 -9.55 -2.83
N GLY A 25 0.44 -8.72 -2.23
CA GLY A 25 1.13 -7.60 -2.87
C GLY A 25 2.43 -7.30 -2.17
N THR A 26 3.38 -8.26 -2.26
CA THR A 26 4.59 -8.22 -1.44
C THR A 26 5.55 -7.09 -1.80
N GLY A 27 6.09 -6.48 -0.75
CA GLY A 27 7.26 -5.61 -0.78
C GLY A 27 8.30 -6.07 0.22
N VAL A 28 9.45 -5.40 0.27
CA VAL A 28 10.53 -5.74 1.21
C VAL A 28 10.07 -5.69 2.67
N ASN A 29 9.21 -4.74 3.02
CA ASN A 29 8.73 -4.58 4.40
C ASN A 29 7.78 -5.73 4.81
N SER A 30 6.77 -6.02 3.98
CA SER A 30 5.80 -7.08 4.28
C SER A 30 6.47 -8.45 4.31
N ILE A 31 7.32 -8.77 3.34
CA ILE A 31 7.98 -10.08 3.31
C ILE A 31 8.98 -10.26 4.48
N THR A 32 9.67 -9.19 4.87
CA THR A 32 10.56 -9.25 6.04
C THR A 32 9.79 -9.59 7.31
N TRP A 33 8.59 -9.03 7.46
CA TRP A 33 7.70 -9.35 8.56
C TRP A 33 7.13 -10.77 8.44
N VAL A 34 6.53 -11.13 7.29
CA VAL A 34 5.91 -12.43 7.04
C VAL A 34 6.90 -13.59 7.25
N SER A 35 8.15 -13.44 6.76
CA SER A 35 9.19 -14.45 6.92
C SER A 35 9.63 -14.68 8.37
N GLY A 36 9.30 -13.75 9.28
CA GLY A 36 9.53 -13.88 10.72
C GLY A 36 8.37 -14.53 11.49
N LEU A 37 7.21 -14.73 10.85
CA LEU A 37 6.03 -15.34 11.50
C LEU A 37 6.11 -16.87 11.50
N SER A 38 5.47 -17.49 12.51
CA SER A 38 5.31 -18.95 12.59
C SER A 38 4.21 -19.43 11.64
N THR A 39 4.44 -19.33 10.33
CA THR A 39 3.54 -19.83 9.27
C THR A 39 3.89 -21.27 8.87
N ASP A 40 2.91 -22.04 8.39
CA ASP A 40 3.18 -23.37 7.78
C ASP A 40 3.98 -23.18 6.48
N SER A 41 3.57 -22.23 5.67
CA SER A 41 4.28 -21.76 4.47
C SER A 41 3.79 -20.35 4.13
N TRP A 42 4.57 -19.61 3.34
CA TRP A 42 4.09 -18.37 2.75
C TRP A 42 4.23 -18.39 1.22
N THR A 43 3.28 -17.73 0.58
CA THR A 43 3.33 -17.37 -0.85
C THR A 43 3.31 -15.85 -0.94
N ALA A 44 4.35 -15.28 -1.52
CA ALA A 44 4.46 -13.84 -1.73
C ALA A 44 4.27 -13.52 -3.20
N VAL A 45 3.43 -12.52 -3.50
CA VAL A 45 3.07 -12.15 -4.88
C VAL A 45 3.54 -10.74 -5.19
N THR A 46 4.17 -10.56 -6.35
CA THR A 46 4.46 -9.23 -6.90
C THR A 46 4.21 -9.20 -8.40
N GLY A 47 3.80 -8.04 -8.94
CA GLY A 47 3.68 -7.80 -10.38
C GLY A 47 4.99 -7.29 -11.03
N ALA A 48 6.02 -6.93 -10.24
CA ALA A 48 7.22 -6.27 -10.72
C ALA A 48 8.46 -7.14 -10.55
N GLY A 49 9.18 -7.46 -11.64
CA GLY A 49 10.40 -8.25 -11.59
C GLY A 49 11.51 -7.64 -10.72
N GLY A 50 11.66 -6.31 -10.73
CA GLY A 50 12.61 -5.61 -9.86
C GLY A 50 12.28 -5.74 -8.37
N MET A 51 10.98 -5.79 -8.02
CA MET A 51 10.53 -6.03 -6.67
C MET A 51 10.78 -7.50 -6.28
N ALA A 52 10.54 -8.45 -7.18
CA ALA A 52 10.83 -9.86 -6.94
C ALA A 52 12.29 -10.07 -6.53
N MET A 53 13.24 -9.49 -7.25
CA MET A 53 14.67 -9.54 -6.89
C MET A 53 14.99 -8.92 -5.52
N SER A 54 14.28 -7.86 -5.15
CA SER A 54 14.46 -7.20 -3.85
C SER A 54 13.89 -8.04 -2.71
N VAL A 55 12.75 -8.68 -2.94
CA VAL A 55 12.09 -9.62 -2.01
C VAL A 55 12.96 -10.86 -1.82
N GLU A 56 13.50 -11.46 -2.88
CA GLU A 56 14.41 -12.61 -2.78
C GLU A 56 15.61 -12.31 -1.90
N ARG A 57 16.26 -11.16 -2.12
CA ARG A 57 17.37 -10.72 -1.27
C ARG A 57 16.97 -10.53 0.19
N ALA A 58 15.76 -9.99 0.44
CA ALA A 58 15.28 -9.74 1.81
C ALA A 58 15.03 -11.04 2.61
N VAL A 59 14.75 -12.16 1.94
CA VAL A 59 14.50 -13.46 2.56
C VAL A 59 15.64 -14.46 2.33
N GLU A 60 16.76 -14.01 1.79
CA GLU A 60 17.94 -14.86 1.59
C GLU A 60 18.36 -15.52 2.94
N GLY A 61 18.56 -16.83 2.91
CA GLY A 61 18.87 -17.64 4.08
C GLY A 61 17.70 -17.86 5.08
N LYS A 62 16.50 -17.28 4.82
CA LYS A 62 15.30 -17.45 5.64
C LYS A 62 14.18 -18.18 4.93
N LYS A 63 14.18 -18.17 3.60
CA LYS A 63 13.19 -18.84 2.77
C LYS A 63 13.30 -20.35 2.95
N ARG A 64 12.18 -20.98 3.31
CA ARG A 64 12.08 -22.43 3.50
C ARG A 64 11.69 -23.09 2.16
N GLU A 65 11.84 -24.38 2.05
CA GLU A 65 11.54 -25.15 0.84
C GLU A 65 10.07 -25.00 0.38
N GLN A 66 9.14 -24.93 1.33
CA GLN A 66 7.70 -24.75 1.07
C GLN A 66 7.30 -23.30 0.77
N ASP A 67 8.18 -22.31 0.93
CA ASP A 67 7.88 -20.91 0.70
C ASP A 67 8.06 -20.53 -0.76
N ARG A 68 7.15 -19.69 -1.28
CA ARG A 68 7.13 -19.34 -2.71
C ARG A 68 7.09 -17.82 -2.92
N LEU A 69 7.91 -17.34 -3.86
CA LEU A 69 7.75 -16.04 -4.48
C LEU A 69 7.17 -16.24 -5.88
N VAL A 70 6.08 -15.54 -6.19
CA VAL A 70 5.36 -15.67 -7.46
C VAL A 70 5.28 -14.31 -8.13
N LEU A 71 5.71 -14.24 -9.38
CA LEU A 71 5.51 -13.08 -10.24
C LEU A 71 4.20 -13.28 -11.04
N GLY A 72 3.25 -12.35 -10.90
CA GLY A 72 1.97 -12.47 -11.59
C GLY A 72 1.12 -11.22 -11.54
N ASN A 73 0.07 -11.20 -12.36
CA ASN A 73 -0.91 -10.11 -12.41
C ASN A 73 -2.26 -10.63 -11.94
N TRP A 74 -2.90 -9.91 -11.03
CA TRP A 74 -4.22 -10.23 -10.52
C TRP A 74 -5.32 -10.25 -11.59
N GLN A 75 -5.14 -9.57 -12.72
CA GLN A 75 -6.06 -9.65 -13.87
C GLN A 75 -6.07 -11.02 -14.56
N ASP A 76 -5.02 -11.83 -14.42
CA ASP A 76 -5.00 -13.17 -14.98
C ASP A 76 -6.00 -14.06 -14.23
N PRO A 77 -7.06 -14.57 -14.88
CA PRO A 77 -8.07 -15.40 -14.22
C PRO A 77 -7.51 -16.74 -13.69
N HIS A 78 -6.40 -17.19 -14.24
CA HIS A 78 -5.76 -18.44 -13.83
C HIS A 78 -4.73 -18.26 -12.72
N PHE A 79 -4.39 -17.01 -12.38
CA PHE A 79 -3.39 -16.72 -11.36
C PHE A 79 -3.87 -17.18 -9.99
N LEU A 80 -3.13 -18.11 -9.36
CA LEU A 80 -3.45 -18.80 -8.10
C LEU A 80 -4.84 -19.48 -8.09
N ALA A 81 -5.37 -19.85 -9.26
CA ALA A 81 -6.69 -20.49 -9.38
C ALA A 81 -6.72 -21.83 -8.60
N GLY A 82 -7.73 -22.00 -7.76
CA GLY A 82 -7.90 -23.20 -6.94
C GLY A 82 -7.06 -23.24 -5.65
N GLU A 83 -6.14 -22.30 -5.47
CA GLU A 83 -5.39 -22.20 -4.21
C GLU A 83 -6.23 -21.53 -3.11
N ARG A 84 -5.93 -21.85 -1.86
CA ARG A 84 -6.55 -21.23 -0.70
C ARG A 84 -5.57 -21.15 0.47
N PHE A 85 -5.59 -20.02 1.17
CA PHE A 85 -4.67 -19.70 2.25
C PHE A 85 -5.44 -19.45 3.55
N ASP A 86 -4.86 -19.86 4.69
CA ASP A 86 -5.48 -19.63 5.99
C ASP A 86 -5.51 -18.15 6.33
N THR A 87 -4.41 -17.46 6.02
CA THR A 87 -4.26 -16.02 6.22
C THR A 87 -3.85 -15.34 4.93
N VAL A 88 -4.47 -14.21 4.63
CA VAL A 88 -4.14 -13.35 3.48
C VAL A 88 -3.80 -11.95 3.98
N LEU A 89 -2.72 -11.37 3.46
CA LEU A 89 -2.33 -9.97 3.65
C LEU A 89 -2.45 -9.22 2.33
N ALA A 90 -3.09 -8.07 2.34
CA ALA A 90 -3.11 -7.10 1.25
C ALA A 90 -2.52 -5.77 1.76
N ASP A 91 -1.18 -5.64 1.71
CA ASP A 91 -0.45 -4.48 2.22
C ASP A 91 -0.33 -3.40 1.14
N TYR A 92 -1.08 -2.31 1.26
CA TYR A 92 -1.22 -1.22 0.27
C TYR A 92 -1.48 -1.70 -1.18
N LEU A 93 -2.03 -2.90 -1.31
CA LEU A 93 -2.24 -3.53 -2.61
C LEU A 93 -3.23 -2.75 -3.49
N LEU A 94 -4.26 -2.14 -2.90
CA LEU A 94 -5.30 -1.40 -3.65
C LEU A 94 -4.72 -0.21 -4.43
N GLY A 95 -3.80 0.53 -3.83
CA GLY A 95 -3.10 1.60 -4.53
C GLY A 95 -2.11 1.06 -5.56
N ALA A 96 -1.34 0.03 -5.17
CA ALA A 96 -0.31 -0.55 -6.03
C ALA A 96 -0.87 -1.23 -7.28
N ILE A 97 -2.05 -1.86 -7.21
CA ILE A 97 -2.64 -2.59 -8.33
C ILE A 97 -2.98 -1.67 -9.52
N ASP A 98 -3.20 -0.38 -9.30
CA ASP A 98 -3.49 0.57 -10.38
C ASP A 98 -2.36 0.66 -11.43
N GLY A 99 -1.12 0.40 -11.02
CA GLY A 99 0.04 0.35 -11.92
C GLY A 99 0.07 -0.87 -12.85
N PHE A 100 -0.63 -1.95 -12.51
CA PHE A 100 -0.62 -3.24 -13.23
C PHE A 100 -1.99 -3.59 -13.82
N ALA A 101 -3.06 -3.14 -13.18
CA ALA A 101 -4.44 -3.44 -13.51
C ALA A 101 -5.32 -2.21 -13.22
N PRO A 102 -5.24 -1.14 -14.02
CA PRO A 102 -6.00 0.08 -13.80
C PRO A 102 -7.51 -0.18 -13.77
N TYR A 103 -8.21 0.43 -12.78
CA TYR A 103 -9.66 0.29 -12.59
C TYR A 103 -10.15 -1.14 -12.28
N TRP A 104 -9.27 -1.99 -11.76
CA TRP A 104 -9.58 -3.38 -11.44
C TRP A 104 -9.68 -3.64 -9.92
N GLN A 105 -9.70 -2.59 -9.11
CA GLN A 105 -9.68 -2.69 -7.65
C GLN A 105 -10.91 -3.40 -7.07
N ASP A 106 -12.07 -3.23 -7.66
CA ASP A 106 -13.32 -3.89 -7.24
C ASP A 106 -13.31 -5.40 -7.54
N GLU A 107 -12.68 -5.82 -8.64
CA GLU A 107 -12.52 -7.23 -9.01
C GLU A 107 -11.49 -7.97 -8.12
N LEU A 108 -10.59 -7.23 -7.49
CA LEU A 108 -9.59 -7.81 -6.56
C LEU A 108 -10.26 -8.47 -5.34
N PHE A 109 -11.31 -7.86 -4.79
CA PHE A 109 -11.93 -8.36 -3.55
C PHE A 109 -12.57 -9.73 -3.68
N PRO A 110 -13.35 -10.05 -4.74
CA PRO A 110 -13.83 -11.40 -4.98
C PRO A 110 -12.69 -12.43 -5.12
N ARG A 111 -11.59 -12.04 -5.79
CA ARG A 111 -10.39 -12.88 -5.92
C ARG A 111 -9.77 -13.18 -4.55
N LEU A 112 -9.56 -12.17 -3.72
CA LEU A 112 -9.04 -12.36 -2.36
C LEU A 112 -9.98 -13.19 -1.51
N CYS A 113 -11.31 -13.04 -1.68
CA CYS A 113 -12.28 -13.85 -0.94
C CYS A 113 -12.18 -15.33 -1.29
N ALA A 114 -12.09 -15.65 -2.59
CA ALA A 114 -11.94 -17.04 -3.04
C ALA A 114 -10.64 -17.69 -2.50
N LEU A 115 -9.58 -16.92 -2.33
CA LEU A 115 -8.28 -17.37 -1.82
C LEU A 115 -8.22 -17.47 -0.29
N THR A 116 -9.11 -16.78 0.45
CA THR A 116 -9.07 -16.70 1.91
C THR A 116 -9.88 -17.82 2.54
N LYS A 117 -9.25 -18.64 3.41
CA LYS A 117 -9.95 -19.65 4.23
C LYS A 117 -10.49 -19.07 5.53
N LYS A 118 -9.66 -18.31 6.25
CA LYS A 118 -9.97 -17.87 7.62
C LYS A 118 -9.98 -16.35 7.74
N ARG A 119 -8.89 -15.66 7.35
CA ARG A 119 -8.73 -14.24 7.67
C ARG A 119 -7.96 -13.47 6.60
N LEU A 120 -8.48 -12.30 6.27
CA LEU A 120 -7.83 -11.27 5.47
C LEU A 120 -7.42 -10.11 6.38
N TYR A 121 -6.17 -9.66 6.26
CA TYR A 121 -5.69 -8.39 6.76
C TYR A 121 -5.45 -7.46 5.58
N LEU A 122 -6.03 -6.29 5.61
CA LEU A 122 -5.87 -5.29 4.58
C LEU A 122 -5.33 -4.00 5.20
N VAL A 123 -4.21 -3.53 4.66
CA VAL A 123 -3.62 -2.24 5.00
C VAL A 123 -3.86 -1.28 3.84
N GLY A 124 -4.27 -0.07 4.14
CA GLY A 124 -4.47 0.98 3.17
C GLY A 124 -4.26 2.37 3.76
N LEU A 125 -4.31 3.37 2.90
CA LEU A 125 -4.18 4.77 3.25
C LEU A 125 -5.50 5.51 2.96
N GLU A 126 -5.98 6.31 3.92
CA GLU A 126 -7.09 7.22 3.65
C GLU A 126 -6.66 8.26 2.62
N PRO A 127 -7.44 8.47 1.52
CA PRO A 127 -7.08 9.45 0.51
C PRO A 127 -7.00 10.86 1.09
N TYR A 128 -5.98 11.59 0.73
CA TYR A 128 -5.81 12.99 1.18
C TYR A 128 -5.72 14.00 0.03
N VAL A 129 -5.22 13.60 -1.14
CA VAL A 129 -4.99 14.51 -2.27
C VAL A 129 -6.26 15.23 -2.76
N PRO A 130 -7.45 14.57 -2.89
CA PRO A 130 -8.66 15.23 -3.37
C PRO A 130 -9.35 16.11 -2.32
N PHE A 131 -8.92 16.06 -1.05
CA PHE A 131 -9.57 16.79 0.04
C PHE A 131 -8.72 17.98 0.49
N ASP A 132 -9.40 18.99 1.05
CA ASP A 132 -8.72 20.12 1.65
C ASP A 132 -8.37 19.84 3.12
N ALA A 133 -7.24 20.39 3.55
CA ALA A 133 -6.79 20.29 4.94
C ALA A 133 -6.97 21.62 5.68
N THR A 134 -7.28 21.55 6.97
CA THR A 134 -7.49 22.72 7.81
C THR A 134 -6.21 23.17 8.52
N THR A 135 -5.32 22.24 8.86
CA THR A 135 -4.06 22.53 9.57
C THR A 135 -2.94 22.95 8.60
N ALA A 136 -1.95 23.69 9.06
CA ALA A 136 -0.78 24.07 8.26
C ALA A 136 -0.01 22.83 7.75
N ALA A 137 0.25 21.86 8.63
CA ALA A 137 0.88 20.58 8.26
C ALA A 137 0.07 19.84 7.20
N GLY A 138 -1.24 19.73 7.38
CA GLY A 138 -2.12 19.06 6.43
C GLY A 138 -2.14 19.75 5.06
N LYS A 139 -2.16 21.07 5.02
CA LYS A 139 -2.08 21.83 3.76
C LYS A 139 -0.81 21.54 2.99
N LEU A 140 0.34 21.46 3.69
CA LEU A 140 1.62 21.07 3.07
C LEU A 140 1.58 19.64 2.52
N VAL A 141 1.04 18.66 3.28
CA VAL A 141 0.93 17.27 2.81
C VAL A 141 0.04 17.16 1.56
N VAL A 142 -1.11 17.85 1.56
CA VAL A 142 -2.02 17.89 0.40
C VAL A 142 -1.35 18.56 -0.79
N GLU A 143 -0.62 19.68 -0.58
CA GLU A 143 0.11 20.39 -1.63
C GLU A 143 1.21 19.51 -2.23
N ILE A 144 1.99 18.79 -1.40
CA ILE A 144 2.99 17.81 -1.84
C ILE A 144 2.36 16.73 -2.71
N GLY A 145 1.22 16.18 -2.28
CA GLY A 145 0.51 15.15 -3.04
C GLY A 145 -0.02 15.66 -4.38
N ARG A 146 -0.63 16.84 -4.41
CA ARG A 146 -1.13 17.49 -5.64
C ARG A 146 0.01 17.83 -6.60
N LEU A 147 1.14 18.34 -6.08
CA LEU A 147 2.32 18.63 -6.86
C LEU A 147 2.92 17.36 -7.48
N ARG A 148 3.03 16.28 -6.70
CA ARG A 148 3.44 14.96 -7.20
C ARG A 148 2.54 14.51 -8.36
N ASP A 149 1.22 14.56 -8.15
CA ASP A 149 0.25 14.11 -9.15
C ASP A 149 0.33 14.96 -10.43
N ALA A 150 0.51 16.27 -10.31
CA ALA A 150 0.71 17.15 -11.45
C ALA A 150 2.00 16.80 -12.23
N CYS A 151 3.11 16.53 -11.52
CA CYS A 151 4.37 16.14 -12.15
C CYS A 151 4.26 14.81 -12.90
N LEU A 152 3.56 13.82 -12.33
CA LEU A 152 3.31 12.53 -12.99
C LEU A 152 2.49 12.71 -14.27
N LEU A 153 1.38 13.46 -14.21
CA LEU A 153 0.50 13.70 -15.37
C LEU A 153 1.22 14.44 -16.48
N LEU A 154 2.03 15.48 -16.16
CA LEU A 154 2.82 16.22 -17.13
C LEU A 154 3.92 15.36 -17.79
N ALA A 155 4.41 14.36 -17.09
CA ALA A 155 5.36 13.38 -17.63
C ALA A 155 4.69 12.25 -18.43
N GLY A 156 3.36 12.27 -18.59
CA GLY A 156 2.59 11.23 -19.28
C GLY A 156 2.39 9.96 -18.43
N GLU A 157 2.66 10.03 -17.13
CA GLU A 157 2.47 8.93 -16.21
C GLU A 157 1.10 9.04 -15.51
N ARG A 158 0.62 7.90 -15.01
CA ARG A 158 -0.62 7.85 -14.24
C ARG A 158 -0.36 8.13 -12.76
N THR A 159 -1.30 8.81 -12.12
CA THR A 159 -1.35 8.88 -10.66
C THR A 159 -2.10 7.64 -10.14
N TYR A 160 -1.59 7.00 -9.10
CA TYR A 160 -2.36 5.96 -8.42
C TYR A 160 -3.30 6.56 -7.39
N ARG A 161 -4.33 5.80 -7.00
CA ARG A 161 -5.37 6.24 -6.08
C ARG A 161 -5.40 5.36 -4.85
N GLU A 162 -5.53 6.01 -3.72
CA GLU A 162 -5.88 5.35 -2.48
C GLU A 162 -7.41 5.34 -2.31
N TYR A 163 -7.92 4.42 -1.51
CA TYR A 163 -9.35 4.23 -1.32
C TYR A 163 -9.76 4.40 0.14
N PRO A 164 -10.84 5.15 0.43
CA PRO A 164 -11.31 5.34 1.81
C PRO A 164 -11.67 4.00 2.46
N SER A 165 -11.33 3.84 3.74
CA SER A 165 -11.66 2.64 4.50
C SER A 165 -13.14 2.26 4.43
N ALA A 166 -14.04 3.25 4.44
CA ALA A 166 -15.48 3.03 4.29
C ALA A 166 -15.88 2.47 2.90
N TRP A 167 -15.17 2.85 1.83
CA TRP A 167 -15.38 2.27 0.50
C TRP A 167 -14.90 0.82 0.48
N VAL A 168 -13.72 0.57 1.03
CA VAL A 168 -13.12 -0.77 1.12
C VAL A 168 -14.02 -1.72 1.91
N ALA A 169 -14.58 -1.28 3.04
CA ALA A 169 -15.52 -2.07 3.83
C ALA A 169 -16.74 -2.51 3.02
N ARG A 170 -17.32 -1.59 2.20
CA ARG A 170 -18.44 -1.94 1.32
C ARG A 170 -18.05 -2.94 0.23
N GLN A 171 -16.84 -2.86 -0.32
CA GLN A 171 -16.38 -3.82 -1.33
C GLN A 171 -16.11 -5.20 -0.72
N LEU A 172 -15.50 -5.24 0.46
CA LEU A 172 -15.31 -6.49 1.21
C LEU A 172 -16.65 -7.17 1.50
N ASP A 173 -17.65 -6.42 1.97
CA ASP A 173 -18.99 -6.93 2.24
C ASP A 173 -19.65 -7.54 0.98
N ARG A 174 -19.57 -6.85 -0.16
CA ARG A 174 -20.06 -7.31 -1.48
C ARG A 174 -19.33 -8.56 -1.96
N ALA A 175 -18.03 -8.64 -1.72
CA ALA A 175 -17.20 -9.77 -2.10
C ALA A 175 -17.40 -11.03 -1.22
N GLY A 176 -18.21 -10.94 -0.17
CA GLY A 176 -18.49 -12.06 0.70
C GLY A 176 -17.66 -12.13 1.98
N PHE A 177 -17.02 -11.03 2.35
CA PHE A 177 -16.36 -10.90 3.65
C PHE A 177 -17.28 -10.24 4.70
N GLU A 178 -17.08 -10.60 5.94
CA GLU A 178 -17.51 -9.84 7.12
C GLU A 178 -16.32 -9.07 7.67
N VAL A 179 -16.44 -7.73 7.77
CA VAL A 179 -15.40 -6.88 8.37
C VAL A 179 -15.54 -6.98 9.88
N ILE A 180 -14.51 -7.50 10.54
CA ILE A 180 -14.47 -7.72 12.00
C ILE A 180 -13.99 -6.46 12.73
N GLU A 181 -12.98 -5.80 12.18
CA GLU A 181 -12.39 -4.59 12.79
C GLU A 181 -11.82 -3.67 11.72
N THR A 182 -11.91 -2.38 11.97
CA THR A 182 -11.22 -1.33 11.22
C THR A 182 -10.58 -0.36 12.21
N LYS A 183 -9.25 -0.21 12.14
CA LYS A 183 -8.53 0.76 12.97
C LYS A 183 -7.72 1.70 12.10
N ARG A 184 -7.75 3.00 12.44
CA ARG A 184 -6.98 4.05 11.80
C ARG A 184 -5.76 4.42 12.62
N PHE A 185 -4.66 4.70 11.93
CA PHE A 185 -3.37 5.08 12.50
C PHE A 185 -2.99 6.45 11.94
N PRO A 186 -3.04 7.52 12.75
CA PRO A 186 -2.63 8.84 12.31
C PRO A 186 -1.19 8.83 11.79
N ILE A 187 -0.97 9.53 10.67
CA ILE A 187 0.35 9.60 10.05
C ILE A 187 1.04 10.90 10.44
N ARG A 188 2.33 10.79 10.68
CA ARG A 188 3.25 11.92 10.82
C ARG A 188 4.40 11.76 9.85
N TYR A 189 4.35 12.51 8.75
CA TYR A 189 5.37 12.46 7.70
C TYR A 189 6.62 13.21 8.14
N GLY A 190 7.78 12.57 7.95
CA GLY A 190 9.08 13.16 8.22
C GLY A 190 9.83 13.56 6.98
N LYS A 191 11.06 14.03 7.15
CA LYS A 191 11.97 14.46 6.07
C LYS A 191 12.07 13.43 4.93
N LYS A 192 12.17 12.14 5.23
CA LYS A 192 12.27 11.07 4.21
C LYS A 192 11.09 11.06 3.23
N PHE A 193 9.89 11.36 3.70
CA PHE A 193 8.72 11.48 2.84
C PHE A 193 8.87 12.67 1.90
N VAL A 194 9.19 13.86 2.42
CA VAL A 194 9.36 15.07 1.61
C VAL A 194 10.44 14.86 0.56
N ASP A 195 11.63 14.44 0.97
CA ASP A 195 12.76 14.17 0.06
C ASP A 195 12.38 13.20 -1.07
N GLY A 196 11.65 12.12 -0.71
CA GLY A 196 11.19 11.11 -1.69
C GLY A 196 10.24 11.69 -2.72
N GLN A 197 9.24 12.48 -2.28
CA GLN A 197 8.26 13.11 -3.18
C GLN A 197 8.93 14.16 -4.08
N MET A 198 9.77 15.03 -3.53
CA MET A 198 10.44 16.09 -4.28
C MET A 198 11.45 15.51 -5.29
N LYS A 199 12.19 14.47 -4.90
CA LYS A 199 13.07 13.74 -5.84
C LYS A 199 12.27 13.17 -7.01
N MET A 200 11.12 12.56 -6.76
CA MET A 200 10.25 12.03 -7.80
C MET A 200 9.75 13.13 -8.73
N CYS A 201 9.29 14.28 -8.20
CA CYS A 201 8.88 15.44 -8.99
C CYS A 201 9.99 15.91 -9.92
N ARG A 202 11.21 16.09 -9.40
CA ARG A 202 12.38 16.52 -10.20
C ARG A 202 12.71 15.54 -11.32
N GLN A 203 12.66 14.23 -11.05
CA GLN A 203 12.89 13.20 -12.06
C GLN A 203 11.88 13.29 -13.21
N ARG A 204 10.58 13.51 -12.92
CA ARG A 204 9.51 13.63 -13.93
C ARG A 204 9.63 14.93 -14.72
N MET A 205 9.90 16.03 -14.06
CA MET A 205 10.10 17.30 -14.76
C MET A 205 11.30 17.29 -15.72
N ALA A 206 12.29 16.46 -15.49
CA ALA A 206 13.42 16.28 -16.42
C ALA A 206 12.99 15.69 -17.77
N THR A 207 11.87 14.96 -17.83
CA THR A 207 11.33 14.32 -19.06
C THR A 207 10.32 15.20 -19.81
N VAL A 208 9.80 16.26 -19.21
CA VAL A 208 8.81 17.16 -19.83
C VAL A 208 9.45 17.99 -20.95
N ALA A 209 8.86 17.95 -22.15
CA ALA A 209 9.40 18.61 -23.33
C ALA A 209 9.36 20.14 -23.23
N ASP A 210 8.29 20.72 -22.68
CA ASP A 210 8.21 22.17 -22.44
C ASP A 210 9.11 22.56 -21.27
N ARG A 211 10.28 23.08 -21.62
CA ARG A 211 11.31 23.48 -20.64
C ARG A 211 10.91 24.68 -19.79
N LYS A 212 10.04 25.55 -20.29
CA LYS A 212 9.55 26.71 -19.53
C LYS A 212 8.58 26.25 -18.44
N LEU A 213 7.65 25.36 -18.78
CA LEU A 213 6.74 24.75 -17.82
C LEU A 213 7.50 23.90 -16.79
N ALA A 214 8.43 23.05 -17.24
CA ALA A 214 9.25 22.23 -16.36
C ALA A 214 10.02 23.07 -15.33
N ARG A 215 10.59 24.21 -15.76
CA ARG A 215 11.29 25.12 -14.86
C ARG A 215 10.37 25.74 -13.81
N ALA A 216 9.20 26.23 -14.21
CA ALA A 216 8.23 26.81 -13.28
C ALA A 216 7.79 25.78 -12.24
N MET A 217 7.57 24.53 -12.65
CA MET A 217 7.24 23.44 -11.74
C MET A 217 8.38 23.11 -10.77
N LEU A 218 9.64 23.13 -11.24
CA LEU A 218 10.81 22.91 -10.37
C LEU A 218 10.98 24.03 -9.34
N GLU A 219 10.75 25.27 -9.69
CA GLU A 219 10.75 26.40 -8.75
C GLU A 219 9.68 26.21 -7.65
N HIS A 220 8.50 25.69 -8.02
CA HIS A 220 7.45 25.36 -7.05
C HIS A 220 7.82 24.15 -6.19
N VAL A 221 8.46 23.12 -6.76
CA VAL A 221 9.01 21.96 -6.00
C VAL A 221 9.97 22.43 -4.90
N ASP A 222 10.90 23.35 -5.25
CA ASP A 222 11.90 23.87 -4.31
C ASP A 222 11.24 24.71 -3.20
N ASP A 223 10.21 25.49 -3.52
CA ASP A 223 9.45 26.25 -2.52
C ASP A 223 8.69 25.34 -1.54
N VAL A 224 7.97 24.35 -2.06
CA VAL A 224 7.21 23.38 -1.24
C VAL A 224 8.14 22.59 -0.33
N GLU A 225 9.28 22.11 -0.88
CA GLU A 225 10.30 21.40 -0.09
C GLU A 225 10.81 22.25 1.07
N ARG A 226 11.21 23.48 0.80
CA ARG A 226 11.73 24.42 1.80
C ARG A 226 10.71 24.66 2.91
N ARG A 227 9.44 24.92 2.57
CA ARG A 227 8.36 25.14 3.55
C ARG A 227 8.07 23.90 4.37
N ALA A 228 8.03 22.73 3.73
CA ALA A 228 7.77 21.47 4.41
C ALA A 228 8.90 21.08 5.37
N LEU A 229 10.16 21.25 4.96
CA LEU A 229 11.31 20.96 5.82
C LEU A 229 11.41 21.95 6.99
N ALA A 230 11.13 23.24 6.79
CA ALA A 230 11.08 24.22 7.87
C ALA A 230 9.98 23.87 8.90
N HIS A 231 8.80 23.43 8.44
CA HIS A 231 7.74 22.98 9.35
C HIS A 231 8.16 21.72 10.14
N ILE A 232 8.83 20.77 9.49
CA ILE A 232 9.33 19.56 10.15
C ILE A 232 10.37 19.89 11.23
N GLU A 233 11.24 20.85 10.96
CA GLU A 233 12.25 21.31 11.93
C GLU A 233 11.63 21.90 13.20
N ILE A 234 10.56 22.66 13.05
CA ILE A 234 9.86 23.31 14.17
C ILE A 234 8.97 22.31 14.92
N ASP A 235 8.14 21.57 14.19
CA ASP A 235 7.04 20.76 14.76
C ASP A 235 7.36 19.25 14.79
N GLY A 236 8.53 18.84 14.29
CA GLY A 236 9.02 17.45 14.28
C GLY A 236 8.31 16.54 13.29
N GLY A 237 7.47 17.09 12.37
CA GLY A 237 6.79 16.32 11.32
C GLY A 237 5.50 16.96 10.83
N LEU A 238 4.99 16.45 9.70
CA LEU A 238 3.74 16.88 9.08
C LEU A 238 2.63 15.89 9.45
N SER A 239 1.80 16.22 10.43
CA SER A 239 0.68 15.37 10.86
C SER A 239 -0.52 15.57 9.93
N HIS A 240 -0.87 14.53 9.14
CA HIS A 240 -2.05 14.52 8.27
C HIS A 240 -2.40 13.13 7.79
N GLY A 241 -3.71 12.86 7.64
CA GLY A 241 -4.20 11.58 7.13
C GLY A 241 -4.03 10.43 8.12
N ALA A 242 -4.35 9.25 7.67
CA ALA A 242 -4.20 8.02 8.44
C ALA A 242 -4.03 6.81 7.52
N ASP A 243 -3.18 5.89 7.92
CA ASP A 243 -3.26 4.52 7.46
C ASP A 243 -4.45 3.82 8.14
N TYR A 244 -4.93 2.74 7.56
CA TYR A 244 -5.90 1.88 8.23
C TYR A 244 -5.53 0.41 8.08
N VAL A 245 -5.90 -0.36 9.09
CA VAL A 245 -5.87 -1.82 9.08
C VAL A 245 -7.30 -2.31 9.18
N MET A 246 -7.69 -3.20 8.27
CA MET A 246 -8.95 -3.91 8.31
C MET A 246 -8.69 -5.40 8.50
N VAL A 247 -9.51 -6.02 9.34
CA VAL A 247 -9.57 -7.46 9.49
C VAL A 247 -10.92 -7.93 8.99
N ALA A 248 -10.91 -8.90 8.08
CA ALA A 248 -12.13 -9.48 7.54
C ALA A 248 -12.06 -11.00 7.50
N GLU A 249 -13.20 -11.65 7.62
CA GLU A 249 -13.35 -13.10 7.52
C GLU A 249 -14.38 -13.44 6.44
N PRO A 250 -14.18 -14.52 5.64
CA PRO A 250 -15.20 -14.95 4.70
C PRO A 250 -16.51 -15.23 5.43
N LYS A 251 -17.63 -14.71 4.91
CA LYS A 251 -18.97 -15.00 5.43
C LYS A 251 -19.23 -16.51 5.39
N LYS A 252 -19.78 -17.04 6.45
CA LYS A 252 -20.22 -18.44 6.46
C LYS A 252 -21.33 -18.59 5.42
N SER A 253 -21.17 -19.53 4.50
CA SER A 253 -22.27 -19.88 3.60
C SER A 253 -23.50 -20.24 4.44
N LYS A 254 -24.60 -19.54 4.25
CA LYS A 254 -25.89 -20.00 4.81
C LYS A 254 -26.15 -21.36 4.15
N LYS A 255 -26.08 -22.41 4.95
CA LYS A 255 -26.54 -23.74 4.54
C LYS A 255 -28.03 -23.71 4.31
#